data_ecab735877489b9e3c19f7eacc88586e
#
_entry.id   ecab735877489b9e3c19f7eacc88586e
#
_cell.length_a   1.000
_cell.length_b   1.000
_cell.length_c   1.000
_cell.angle_alpha   90.00
_cell.angle_beta   90.00
_cell.angle_gamma   90.00
#
_symmetry.space_group_name_H-M   'P 1'
#
loop_
_entity.id
_entity.type
_entity.pdbx_description
1 polymer ?
#
loop_
_entity_poly.entity_id
_entity_poly.type
_entity_poly.pdbx_seq_one_letter_code
_entity_poly.pdbx_strand_id
1 'polypeptide(L)'
;MIRIGTRKSKLALIQTELVKAQILKYFPDEEIEIVHVVTHGDKVLDKPLGEIGGKGVFTKEIEEKLLDKTIDIAVHSAKDVPMELAGGLCLGAVLLRDDNRDVILKRKEMKKIGEGSIIGTSSLRRELQIKQIYPGVLIKSLRGNVGTRIDKLKSGEYDAIILAAAGLKRLGLDNDDELDYIYTDNEKFVSAAGQGILAIECRNGDLKEVMEALDDKAARVCLEVEREFLRSLDGSCNAPCGAHCIISRENFEFRGMYAADGENPKYAKIKERREAAGVNINDDDLKQAISLAGKLVNILKSDDDSSDKNNDSEKKPDEVGKGKVSLVGAGPGKRDYLSVEAL
;
A
#
# COMPACT_ATOMS: atom_id res chain seq x y z
N MET A 1 8.78 13.98 -27.64
CA MET A 1 7.37 14.03 -27.19
C MET A 1 7.01 12.73 -26.47
N ILE A 2 6.56 12.83 -25.21
CA ILE A 2 6.17 11.70 -24.35
C ILE A 2 4.65 11.73 -24.14
N ARG A 3 3.96 10.63 -24.44
CA ARG A 3 2.51 10.49 -24.25
C ARG A 3 2.24 9.77 -22.95
N ILE A 4 1.59 10.46 -21.99
CA ILE A 4 1.28 9.91 -20.67
C ILE A 4 -0.17 9.44 -20.63
N GLY A 5 -0.38 8.13 -20.51
CA GLY A 5 -1.70 7.54 -20.31
C GLY A 5 -2.21 7.72 -18.88
N THR A 6 -3.46 8.16 -18.74
CA THR A 6 -4.10 8.35 -17.43
C THR A 6 -5.61 8.15 -17.48
N ARG A 7 -6.19 7.78 -16.34
CA ARG A 7 -7.64 7.72 -16.18
C ARG A 7 -8.23 9.13 -16.03
N LYS A 8 -9.53 9.28 -16.28
CA LYS A 8 -10.24 10.58 -16.20
C LYS A 8 -10.55 11.06 -14.78
N SER A 9 -10.27 10.25 -13.74
CA SER A 9 -10.58 10.67 -12.36
C SER A 9 -9.69 11.87 -11.95
N LYS A 10 -10.26 12.80 -11.15
CA LYS A 10 -9.53 14.00 -10.70
C LYS A 10 -8.19 13.65 -10.02
N LEU A 11 -8.15 12.57 -9.23
CA LEU A 11 -6.93 12.13 -8.58
C LEU A 11 -5.90 11.63 -9.60
N ALA A 12 -6.31 10.82 -10.60
CA ALA A 12 -5.40 10.31 -11.62
C ALA A 12 -4.80 11.46 -12.45
N LEU A 13 -5.60 12.47 -12.81
CA LEU A 13 -5.13 13.66 -13.54
C LEU A 13 -4.08 14.42 -12.73
N ILE A 14 -4.34 14.69 -11.44
CA ILE A 14 -3.37 15.36 -10.56
C ILE A 14 -2.09 14.54 -10.44
N GLN A 15 -2.18 13.22 -10.29
CA GLN A 15 -1.01 12.35 -10.25
C GLN A 15 -0.19 12.41 -11.54
N THR A 16 -0.86 12.47 -12.68
CA THR A 16 -0.21 12.62 -13.99
C THR A 16 0.47 13.97 -14.14
N GLU A 17 -0.16 15.06 -13.72
CA GLU A 17 0.45 16.38 -13.73
C GLU A 17 1.68 16.48 -12.80
N LEU A 18 1.68 15.78 -11.66
CA LEU A 18 2.84 15.69 -10.79
C LEU A 18 4.01 14.98 -11.49
N VAL A 19 3.75 13.86 -12.20
CA VAL A 19 4.78 13.15 -12.97
C VAL A 19 5.28 14.03 -14.13
N LYS A 20 4.37 14.65 -14.87
CA LYS A 20 4.72 15.61 -15.94
C LYS A 20 5.63 16.72 -15.43
N ALA A 21 5.29 17.33 -14.30
CA ALA A 21 6.11 18.38 -13.70
C ALA A 21 7.52 17.88 -13.31
N GLN A 22 7.63 16.63 -12.81
CA GLN A 22 8.92 16.02 -12.50
C GLN A 22 9.74 15.72 -13.76
N ILE A 23 9.11 15.25 -14.84
CA ILE A 23 9.81 15.06 -16.12
C ILE A 23 10.37 16.40 -16.63
N LEU A 24 9.53 17.43 -16.69
CA LEU A 24 9.92 18.76 -17.17
C LEU A 24 11.00 19.43 -16.31
N LYS A 25 11.13 19.05 -15.04
CA LYS A 25 12.22 19.53 -14.18
C LYS A 25 13.59 19.02 -14.63
N TYR A 26 13.68 17.80 -15.13
CA TYR A 26 14.93 17.19 -15.63
C TYR A 26 15.10 17.35 -17.14
N PHE A 27 13.99 17.42 -17.88
CA PHE A 27 13.94 17.51 -19.33
C PHE A 27 13.01 18.66 -19.75
N PRO A 28 13.45 19.93 -19.59
CA PRO A 28 12.59 21.11 -19.76
C PRO A 28 12.05 21.31 -21.17
N ASP A 29 12.78 20.80 -22.18
CA ASP A 29 12.43 20.93 -23.60
C ASP A 29 11.56 19.77 -24.11
N GLU A 30 11.18 18.79 -23.21
CA GLU A 30 10.41 17.65 -23.63
C GLU A 30 8.92 18.02 -23.83
N GLU A 31 8.39 17.66 -24.98
CA GLU A 31 6.95 17.81 -25.24
C GLU A 31 6.18 16.66 -24.58
N ILE A 32 5.13 16.99 -23.79
CA ILE A 32 4.34 16.00 -23.06
C ILE A 32 2.87 16.15 -23.42
N GLU A 33 2.29 15.05 -23.92
CA GLU A 33 0.87 14.89 -24.20
C GLU A 33 0.21 14.01 -23.14
N ILE A 34 -0.97 14.40 -22.63
CA ILE A 34 -1.77 13.59 -21.71
C ILE A 34 -2.88 12.90 -22.50
N VAL A 35 -2.87 11.56 -22.49
CA VAL A 35 -3.85 10.72 -23.19
C VAL A 35 -4.81 10.10 -22.19
N HIS A 36 -6.12 10.41 -22.34
CA HIS A 36 -7.13 9.84 -21.47
C HIS A 36 -7.51 8.41 -21.87
N VAL A 37 -7.41 7.49 -20.93
CA VAL A 37 -7.80 6.09 -21.07
C VAL A 37 -9.02 5.80 -20.20
N VAL A 38 -10.02 5.16 -20.77
CA VAL A 38 -11.23 4.71 -20.05
C VAL A 38 -11.07 3.23 -19.75
N THR A 39 -11.00 2.88 -18.47
CA THR A 39 -10.84 1.49 -18.05
C THR A 39 -12.18 0.81 -17.76
N HIS A 40 -12.18 -0.53 -17.73
CA HIS A 40 -13.37 -1.30 -17.37
C HIS A 40 -13.87 -0.94 -15.96
N GLY A 41 -12.95 -0.74 -15.02
CA GLY A 41 -13.27 -0.30 -13.66
C GLY A 41 -13.93 1.07 -13.55
N ASP A 42 -13.74 1.95 -14.56
CA ASP A 42 -14.42 3.26 -14.62
C ASP A 42 -15.88 3.13 -15.11
N LYS A 43 -16.20 2.05 -15.83
CA LYS A 43 -17.55 1.79 -16.39
C LYS A 43 -18.47 1.05 -15.43
N VAL A 44 -17.92 0.20 -14.53
CA VAL A 44 -18.71 -0.65 -13.64
C VAL A 44 -18.63 -0.12 -12.21
N LEU A 45 -19.58 0.71 -11.83
CA LEU A 45 -19.64 1.32 -10.50
C LEU A 45 -20.50 0.54 -9.50
N ASP A 46 -21.39 -0.31 -9.98
CA ASP A 46 -22.48 -0.92 -9.18
C ASP A 46 -22.11 -2.27 -8.55
N LYS A 47 -21.01 -2.91 -8.96
CA LYS A 47 -20.61 -4.21 -8.46
C LYS A 47 -19.37 -4.12 -7.55
N PRO A 48 -19.25 -4.94 -6.49
CA PRO A 48 -18.01 -5.05 -5.70
C PRO A 48 -16.81 -5.37 -6.58
N LEU A 49 -15.61 -4.82 -6.27
CA LEU A 49 -14.39 -5.06 -7.08
C LEU A 49 -14.06 -6.55 -7.20
N GLY A 50 -14.31 -7.34 -6.16
CA GLY A 50 -14.12 -8.79 -6.18
C GLY A 50 -15.06 -9.55 -7.13
N GLU A 51 -16.20 -8.96 -7.50
CA GLU A 51 -17.18 -9.55 -8.43
C GLU A 51 -16.99 -9.08 -9.89
N ILE A 52 -16.26 -7.97 -10.10
CA ILE A 52 -16.02 -7.40 -11.46
C ILE A 52 -15.02 -8.27 -12.23
N GLY A 53 -14.43 -9.27 -11.57
CA GLY A 53 -13.62 -10.33 -12.16
C GLY A 53 -12.24 -9.91 -12.60
N GLY A 54 -11.21 -10.51 -12.00
CA GLY A 54 -9.86 -10.56 -12.53
C GLY A 54 -8.89 -9.48 -12.04
N LYS A 55 -7.62 -9.81 -12.18
CA LYS A 55 -6.48 -8.92 -11.99
C LYS A 55 -6.54 -7.80 -13.03
N GLY A 56 -6.20 -6.56 -12.65
CA GLY A 56 -6.01 -5.48 -13.62
C GLY A 56 -7.26 -4.72 -14.09
N VAL A 57 -8.34 -4.67 -13.31
CA VAL A 57 -9.60 -3.95 -13.65
C VAL A 57 -9.38 -2.48 -14.04
N PHE A 58 -8.30 -1.88 -13.57
CA PHE A 58 -7.95 -0.47 -13.84
C PHE A 58 -6.68 -0.30 -14.69
N THR A 59 -5.99 -1.39 -15.05
CA THR A 59 -4.69 -1.31 -15.76
C THR A 59 -4.72 -1.95 -17.15
N LYS A 60 -5.58 -2.93 -17.39
CA LYS A 60 -5.59 -3.70 -18.64
C LYS A 60 -5.63 -2.83 -19.91
N GLU A 61 -6.56 -1.90 -20.00
CA GLU A 61 -6.69 -1.02 -21.18
C GLU A 61 -5.53 -0.02 -21.29
N ILE A 62 -4.89 0.29 -20.15
CA ILE A 62 -3.68 1.12 -20.14
C ILE A 62 -2.48 0.31 -20.63
N GLU A 63 -2.32 -0.93 -20.14
CA GLU A 63 -1.27 -1.86 -20.58
C GLU A 63 -1.38 -2.16 -22.10
N GLU A 64 -2.60 -2.37 -22.63
CA GLU A 64 -2.86 -2.50 -24.07
C GLU A 64 -2.35 -1.27 -24.86
N LYS A 65 -2.58 -0.05 -24.37
CA LYS A 65 -2.11 1.18 -24.99
C LYS A 65 -0.62 1.41 -24.89
N LEU A 66 0.04 0.89 -23.85
CA LEU A 66 1.48 0.85 -23.78
C LEU A 66 2.06 -0.11 -24.83
N LEU A 67 1.50 -1.32 -24.96
CA LEU A 67 1.96 -2.34 -25.89
C LEU A 67 1.75 -1.95 -27.35
N ASP A 68 0.61 -1.33 -27.69
CA ASP A 68 0.32 -0.83 -29.04
C ASP A 68 1.00 0.51 -29.38
N LYS A 69 1.78 1.04 -28.45
CA LYS A 69 2.52 2.32 -28.57
C LYS A 69 1.64 3.56 -28.77
N THR A 70 0.38 3.50 -28.36
CA THR A 70 -0.50 4.68 -28.34
C THR A 70 -0.09 5.66 -27.23
N ILE A 71 0.43 5.13 -26.12
CA ILE A 71 1.04 5.87 -25.02
C ILE A 71 2.45 5.35 -24.76
N ASP A 72 3.29 6.15 -24.12
CA ASP A 72 4.67 5.81 -23.82
C ASP A 72 4.90 5.44 -22.35
N ILE A 73 4.19 6.11 -21.47
CA ILE A 73 4.17 5.83 -20.02
C ILE A 73 2.75 5.92 -19.48
N ALA A 74 2.53 5.26 -18.33
CA ALA A 74 1.30 5.36 -17.56
C ALA A 74 1.59 5.66 -16.09
N VAL A 75 0.72 6.43 -15.44
CA VAL A 75 0.87 6.84 -14.03
C VAL A 75 -0.15 6.14 -13.16
N HIS A 76 0.33 5.48 -12.10
CA HIS A 76 -0.49 4.72 -11.18
C HIS A 76 -0.22 5.08 -9.72
N SER A 77 -1.23 4.93 -8.86
CA SER A 77 -0.95 4.71 -7.44
C SER A 77 -0.36 3.31 -7.30
N ALA A 78 0.84 3.15 -6.74
CA ALA A 78 1.57 1.88 -6.73
C ALA A 78 0.79 0.73 -6.05
N LYS A 79 -0.06 1.04 -5.06
CA LYS A 79 -0.92 0.06 -4.39
C LYS A 79 -2.00 -0.55 -5.28
N ASP A 80 -2.32 0.10 -6.40
CA ASP A 80 -3.37 -0.34 -7.33
C ASP A 80 -2.78 -1.09 -8.55
N VAL A 81 -1.44 -1.16 -8.64
CA VAL A 81 -0.71 -1.88 -9.69
C VAL A 81 -0.74 -3.39 -9.40
N PRO A 82 -1.13 -4.23 -10.37
CA PRO A 82 -1.14 -5.67 -10.20
C PRO A 82 0.26 -6.22 -9.87
N MET A 83 0.32 -7.38 -9.19
CA MET A 83 1.60 -8.02 -8.85
C MET A 83 2.41 -8.39 -10.08
N GLU A 84 1.74 -8.78 -11.15
CA GLU A 84 2.31 -9.13 -12.45
C GLU A 84 1.77 -8.17 -13.50
N LEU A 85 2.64 -7.54 -14.25
CA LEU A 85 2.33 -6.70 -15.39
C LEU A 85 2.23 -7.54 -16.67
N ALA A 86 1.61 -7.00 -17.70
CA ALA A 86 1.61 -7.65 -19.01
C ALA A 86 3.04 -7.82 -19.54
N GLY A 87 3.29 -8.93 -20.25
CA GLY A 87 4.60 -9.23 -20.80
C GLY A 87 5.13 -8.09 -21.68
N GLY A 88 6.36 -7.67 -21.46
CA GLY A 88 6.97 -6.52 -22.16
C GLY A 88 6.85 -5.18 -21.45
N LEU A 89 6.15 -5.12 -20.31
CA LEU A 89 6.01 -3.92 -19.48
C LEU A 89 6.76 -4.05 -18.15
N CYS A 90 7.11 -2.91 -17.58
CA CYS A 90 7.75 -2.81 -16.26
C CYS A 90 7.34 -1.52 -15.54
N LEU A 91 7.61 -1.49 -14.23
CA LEU A 91 7.63 -0.23 -13.48
C LEU A 91 8.99 0.44 -13.73
N GLY A 92 9.04 1.35 -14.70
CA GLY A 92 10.27 2.06 -15.08
C GLY A 92 10.77 2.95 -13.96
N ALA A 93 9.90 3.70 -13.30
CA ALA A 93 10.25 4.57 -12.20
C ALA A 93 9.18 4.58 -11.09
N VAL A 94 9.59 4.91 -9.87
CA VAL A 94 8.70 5.26 -8.77
C VAL A 94 9.13 6.59 -8.16
N LEU A 95 8.16 7.43 -7.83
CA LEU A 95 8.45 8.71 -7.20
C LEU A 95 8.61 8.58 -5.69
N LEU A 96 9.26 9.57 -5.08
CA LEU A 96 9.36 9.71 -3.63
C LEU A 96 8.00 9.46 -2.97
N ARG A 97 8.01 8.63 -1.93
CA ARG A 97 6.80 8.27 -1.18
C ARG A 97 6.23 9.50 -0.46
N ASP A 98 4.96 9.76 -0.68
CA ASP A 98 4.14 10.69 0.10
C ASP A 98 3.59 10.00 1.37
N ASP A 99 2.80 10.69 2.18
CA ASP A 99 2.23 10.13 3.41
C ASP A 99 1.46 8.82 3.14
N ASN A 100 2.00 7.73 3.67
CA ASN A 100 1.46 6.39 3.48
C ASN A 100 0.36 6.03 4.49
N ARG A 101 0.07 6.88 5.48
CA ARG A 101 -0.94 6.61 6.50
C ARG A 101 -2.34 6.52 5.92
N ASP A 102 -3.18 5.79 6.62
CA ASP A 102 -4.62 5.92 6.47
C ASP A 102 -5.13 7.07 7.35
N VAL A 103 -6.25 7.65 6.98
CA VAL A 103 -6.90 8.73 7.73
C VAL A 103 -8.34 8.35 7.95
N ILE A 104 -8.79 8.40 9.19
CA ILE A 104 -10.17 8.25 9.56
C ILE A 104 -10.78 9.66 9.56
N LEU A 105 -11.74 9.90 8.68
CA LEU A 105 -12.49 11.14 8.61
C LEU A 105 -13.83 10.95 9.32
N LYS A 106 -14.21 11.89 10.18
CA LYS A 106 -15.54 11.96 10.78
C LYS A 106 -16.06 13.39 10.75
N ARG A 107 -17.38 13.57 10.82
CA ARG A 107 -17.93 14.92 10.99
C ARG A 107 -17.54 15.50 12.35
N LYS A 108 -17.24 16.80 12.44
CA LYS A 108 -16.85 17.46 13.69
C LYS A 108 -17.92 17.39 14.78
N GLU A 109 -19.19 17.42 14.40
CA GLU A 109 -20.33 17.28 15.32
C GLU A 109 -20.37 15.92 16.03
N MET A 110 -19.77 14.89 15.42
CA MET A 110 -19.67 13.59 16.03
C MET A 110 -18.60 13.59 17.12
N LYS A 111 -18.97 13.46 18.37
CA LYS A 111 -18.04 13.54 19.52
C LYS A 111 -16.98 12.46 19.49
N LYS A 112 -17.36 11.19 19.26
CA LYS A 112 -16.43 10.05 19.23
C LYS A 112 -16.96 8.90 18.38
N ILE A 113 -16.06 8.13 17.80
CA ILE A 113 -16.35 6.81 17.22
C ILE A 113 -16.46 5.79 18.35
N GLY A 114 -17.47 4.92 18.31
CA GLY A 114 -17.69 3.91 19.33
C GLY A 114 -18.61 2.81 18.83
N GLU A 115 -19.13 2.01 19.76
CA GLU A 115 -20.05 0.91 19.48
C GLU A 115 -21.27 1.39 18.67
N GLY A 116 -21.63 0.64 17.63
CA GLY A 116 -22.72 0.98 16.71
C GLY A 116 -22.39 2.04 15.66
N SER A 117 -21.23 2.73 15.71
CA SER A 117 -20.84 3.70 14.68
C SER A 117 -20.63 3.02 13.33
N ILE A 118 -21.17 3.60 12.26
CA ILE A 118 -21.07 3.10 10.89
C ILE A 118 -19.82 3.65 10.23
N ILE A 119 -18.84 2.78 9.95
CA ILE A 119 -17.58 3.15 9.28
C ILE A 119 -17.57 2.68 7.83
N GLY A 120 -17.37 3.64 6.92
CA GLY A 120 -17.31 3.39 5.48
C GLY A 120 -15.94 2.92 5.02
N THR A 121 -15.85 1.67 4.57
CA THR A 121 -14.68 1.13 3.86
C THR A 121 -15.07 -0.10 3.04
N SER A 122 -14.43 -0.31 1.88
CA SER A 122 -14.51 -1.57 1.12
C SER A 122 -13.19 -2.36 1.18
N SER A 123 -12.27 -1.96 2.04
CA SER A 123 -10.99 -2.64 2.23
C SER A 123 -11.03 -3.55 3.45
N LEU A 124 -10.91 -4.85 3.24
CA LEU A 124 -10.85 -5.84 4.32
C LEU A 124 -9.68 -5.56 5.27
N ARG A 125 -8.54 -5.13 4.74
CA ARG A 125 -7.38 -4.70 5.55
C ARG A 125 -7.75 -3.58 6.54
N ARG A 126 -8.48 -2.57 6.08
CA ARG A 126 -8.94 -1.46 6.93
C ARG A 126 -10.00 -1.91 7.91
N GLU A 127 -10.94 -2.72 7.44
CA GLU A 127 -12.02 -3.26 8.27
C GLU A 127 -11.49 -4.00 9.49
N LEU A 128 -10.57 -4.97 9.29
CA LEU A 128 -10.01 -5.74 10.39
C LEU A 128 -9.27 -4.87 11.40
N GLN A 129 -8.46 -3.94 10.92
CA GLN A 129 -7.68 -3.09 11.79
C GLN A 129 -8.54 -2.08 12.55
N ILE A 130 -9.56 -1.49 11.90
CA ILE A 130 -10.42 -0.51 12.56
C ILE A 130 -11.30 -1.15 13.63
N LYS A 131 -11.77 -2.40 13.42
CA LYS A 131 -12.52 -3.17 14.44
C LYS A 131 -11.69 -3.44 15.69
N GLN A 132 -10.37 -3.56 15.58
CA GLN A 132 -9.49 -3.71 16.75
C GLN A 132 -9.31 -2.39 17.51
N ILE A 133 -9.29 -1.25 16.80
CA ILE A 133 -9.14 0.07 17.43
C ILE A 133 -10.46 0.53 18.07
N TYR A 134 -11.56 0.27 17.40
CA TYR A 134 -12.92 0.63 17.83
C TYR A 134 -13.81 -0.61 17.83
N PRO A 135 -13.80 -1.41 18.92
CA PRO A 135 -14.69 -2.57 19.04
C PRO A 135 -16.16 -2.17 18.94
N GLY A 136 -16.96 -3.03 18.30
CA GLY A 136 -18.42 -2.83 18.16
C GLY A 136 -18.83 -1.88 17.03
N VAL A 137 -17.92 -1.37 16.21
CA VAL A 137 -18.27 -0.58 15.01
C VAL A 137 -18.88 -1.45 13.92
N LEU A 138 -19.77 -0.86 13.13
CA LEU A 138 -20.42 -1.49 11.99
C LEU A 138 -19.69 -1.05 10.71
N ILE A 139 -19.32 -2.01 9.85
CA ILE A 139 -18.66 -1.71 8.58
C ILE A 139 -19.68 -1.72 7.46
N LYS A 140 -19.69 -0.65 6.67
CA LYS A 140 -20.52 -0.52 5.48
C LYS A 140 -19.62 -0.23 4.26
N SER A 141 -19.84 -0.93 3.16
CA SER A 141 -19.08 -0.74 1.93
C SER A 141 -19.17 0.70 1.44
N LEU A 142 -18.02 1.30 1.11
CA LEU A 142 -17.88 2.67 0.63
C LEU A 142 -17.25 2.71 -0.77
N ARG A 143 -18.01 3.17 -1.75
CA ARG A 143 -17.61 3.27 -3.15
C ARG A 143 -17.67 4.70 -3.68
N GLY A 144 -17.00 4.94 -4.80
CA GLY A 144 -16.89 6.23 -5.46
C GLY A 144 -15.46 6.78 -5.43
N ASN A 145 -15.24 7.89 -6.10
CA ASN A 145 -13.99 8.64 -5.98
C ASN A 145 -13.88 9.32 -4.59
N VAL A 146 -12.72 9.91 -4.29
CA VAL A 146 -12.46 10.49 -2.95
C VAL A 146 -13.50 11.56 -2.60
N GLY A 147 -13.81 12.48 -3.53
CA GLY A 147 -14.83 13.52 -3.30
C GLY A 147 -16.20 12.93 -2.98
N THR A 148 -16.69 12.01 -3.83
CA THR A 148 -17.97 11.32 -3.60
C THR A 148 -18.04 10.61 -2.24
N ARG A 149 -16.92 10.04 -1.78
CA ARG A 149 -16.88 9.37 -0.46
C ARG A 149 -16.98 10.40 0.68
N ILE A 150 -16.36 11.56 0.53
CA ILE A 150 -16.47 12.67 1.48
C ILE A 150 -17.89 13.23 1.49
N ASP A 151 -18.52 13.39 0.33
CA ASP A 151 -19.92 13.85 0.22
C ASP A 151 -20.86 12.90 0.96
N LYS A 152 -20.67 11.59 0.84
CA LYS A 152 -21.42 10.57 1.58
C LYS A 152 -21.22 10.63 3.10
N LEU A 153 -19.99 10.96 3.56
CA LEU A 153 -19.74 11.22 4.97
C LEU A 153 -20.50 12.48 5.44
N LYS A 154 -20.41 13.56 4.69
CA LYS A 154 -21.09 14.83 5.02
C LYS A 154 -22.61 14.69 5.00
N SER A 155 -23.18 13.88 4.11
CA SER A 155 -24.62 13.60 4.06
C SER A 155 -25.13 12.70 5.21
N GLY A 156 -24.24 12.16 6.04
CA GLY A 156 -24.60 11.30 7.17
C GLY A 156 -24.84 9.84 6.83
N GLU A 157 -24.52 9.37 5.61
CA GLU A 157 -24.58 7.93 5.28
C GLU A 157 -23.63 7.09 6.14
N TYR A 158 -22.58 7.70 6.66
CA TYR A 158 -21.53 7.10 7.50
C TYR A 158 -21.22 8.03 8.66
N ASP A 159 -20.82 7.46 9.77
CA ASP A 159 -20.31 8.21 10.93
C ASP A 159 -18.83 8.56 10.74
N ALA A 160 -18.08 7.66 10.11
CA ALA A 160 -16.71 7.89 9.70
C ALA A 160 -16.39 7.13 8.40
N ILE A 161 -15.35 7.55 7.70
CA ILE A 161 -14.80 6.85 6.52
C ILE A 161 -13.28 6.74 6.64
N ILE A 162 -12.68 5.77 5.93
CA ILE A 162 -11.23 5.60 5.95
C ILE A 162 -10.67 5.82 4.55
N LEU A 163 -9.77 6.79 4.41
CA LEU A 163 -9.10 7.15 3.17
C LEU A 163 -7.58 7.12 3.32
N ALA A 164 -6.84 7.18 2.20
CA ALA A 164 -5.39 7.30 2.21
C ALA A 164 -4.97 8.78 2.27
N ALA A 165 -4.07 9.14 3.16
CA ALA A 165 -3.58 10.51 3.35
C ALA A 165 -3.03 11.13 2.07
N ALA A 166 -2.18 10.43 1.32
CA ALA A 166 -1.63 10.92 0.05
C ALA A 166 -2.71 11.29 -0.97
N GLY A 167 -3.83 10.53 -1.00
CA GLY A 167 -4.95 10.83 -1.91
C GLY A 167 -5.68 12.12 -1.53
N LEU A 168 -5.92 12.34 -0.24
CA LEU A 168 -6.52 13.58 0.29
C LEU A 168 -5.65 14.78 0.00
N LYS A 169 -4.36 14.70 0.34
CA LYS A 169 -3.38 15.77 0.14
C LYS A 169 -3.25 16.17 -1.32
N ARG A 170 -3.12 15.19 -2.23
CA ARG A 170 -3.02 15.47 -3.68
C ARG A 170 -4.26 16.16 -4.24
N LEU A 171 -5.43 15.89 -3.68
CA LEU A 171 -6.69 16.53 -4.07
C LEU A 171 -6.94 17.87 -3.37
N GLY A 172 -6.10 18.27 -2.39
CA GLY A 172 -6.36 19.42 -1.53
C GLY A 172 -7.61 19.26 -0.66
N LEU A 173 -7.88 18.01 -0.23
CA LEU A 173 -9.05 17.64 0.60
C LEU A 173 -8.63 17.18 2.00
N ASP A 174 -7.45 17.58 2.44
CA ASP A 174 -6.86 17.24 3.73
C ASP A 174 -7.10 18.32 4.82
N ASN A 175 -7.90 19.33 4.51
CA ASN A 175 -8.28 20.39 5.44
C ASN A 175 -9.68 20.92 5.10
N ASP A 176 -10.69 20.35 5.73
CA ASP A 176 -12.10 20.75 5.59
C ASP A 176 -12.66 21.09 6.97
N ASP A 177 -13.25 22.28 7.09
CA ASP A 177 -13.72 22.81 8.38
C ASP A 177 -14.88 22.01 9.02
N GLU A 178 -15.57 21.17 8.25
CA GLU A 178 -16.67 20.33 8.73
C GLU A 178 -16.19 18.95 9.22
N LEU A 179 -14.92 18.60 8.98
CA LEU A 179 -14.39 17.27 9.21
C LEU A 179 -13.23 17.27 10.22
N ASP A 180 -13.14 16.21 11.00
CA ASP A 180 -11.96 15.85 11.78
C ASP A 180 -11.16 14.78 11.03
N TYR A 181 -9.84 14.95 11.01
CA TYR A 181 -8.87 14.08 10.37
C TYR A 181 -8.03 13.34 11.42
N ILE A 182 -8.28 12.06 11.61
CA ILE A 182 -7.54 11.21 12.56
C ILE A 182 -6.56 10.37 11.76
N TYR A 183 -5.31 10.79 11.70
CA TYR A 183 -4.25 10.03 11.03
C TYR A 183 -3.90 8.79 11.83
N THR A 184 -3.88 7.65 11.15
CA THR A 184 -3.52 6.39 11.80
C THR A 184 -2.04 6.35 12.16
N ASP A 185 -1.74 5.68 13.27
CA ASP A 185 -0.36 5.38 13.65
C ASP A 185 0.12 4.13 12.88
N ASN A 186 1.18 4.26 12.10
CA ASN A 186 1.75 3.15 11.33
C ASN A 186 2.23 1.99 12.22
N GLU A 187 2.40 2.20 13.53
CA GLU A 187 2.71 1.12 14.46
C GLU A 187 1.51 0.22 14.75
N LYS A 188 0.31 0.76 14.64
CA LYS A 188 -0.93 0.09 15.01
C LYS A 188 -1.86 -0.17 13.83
N PHE A 189 -1.59 0.46 12.70
CA PHE A 189 -2.42 0.37 11.50
C PHE A 189 -1.52 0.29 10.26
N VAL A 190 -1.28 -0.92 9.79
CA VAL A 190 -0.38 -1.18 8.67
C VAL A 190 -1.03 -0.77 7.35
N SER A 191 -0.36 0.07 6.58
CA SER A 191 -0.85 0.57 5.29
C SER A 191 -0.90 -0.52 4.21
N ALA A 192 -1.55 -0.24 3.09
CA ALA A 192 -1.44 -1.09 1.91
C ALA A 192 -0.02 -0.99 1.30
N ALA A 193 0.48 -2.08 0.73
CA ALA A 193 1.74 -2.08 0.00
C ALA A 193 1.72 -1.01 -1.10
N GLY A 194 2.77 -0.21 -1.20
CA GLY A 194 2.90 0.88 -2.17
C GLY A 194 2.02 2.11 -1.89
N GLN A 195 1.31 2.17 -0.75
CA GLN A 195 0.51 3.35 -0.43
C GLN A 195 1.39 4.58 -0.29
N GLY A 196 0.99 5.69 -0.92
CA GLY A 196 1.75 6.95 -0.99
C GLY A 196 2.68 7.06 -2.20
N ILE A 197 3.09 5.95 -2.83
CA ILE A 197 3.99 5.92 -3.97
C ILE A 197 3.21 6.12 -5.28
N LEU A 198 3.75 6.93 -6.21
CA LEU A 198 3.36 6.95 -7.62
C LEU A 198 4.33 6.06 -8.39
N ALA A 199 3.76 5.15 -9.18
CA ALA A 199 4.50 4.26 -10.05
C ALA A 199 4.30 4.65 -11.52
N ILE A 200 5.37 4.62 -12.29
CA ILE A 200 5.38 4.90 -13.73
C ILE A 200 5.62 3.59 -14.45
N GLU A 201 4.62 3.14 -15.20
CA GLU A 201 4.68 1.96 -16.03
C GLU A 201 5.09 2.33 -17.46
N CYS A 202 5.95 1.53 -18.06
CA CYS A 202 6.42 1.71 -19.43
C CYS A 202 6.78 0.36 -20.06
N ARG A 203 7.07 0.36 -21.37
CA ARG A 203 7.67 -0.80 -22.05
C ARG A 203 9.10 -1.01 -21.56
N ASN A 204 9.53 -2.28 -21.49
CA ASN A 204 10.88 -2.64 -21.07
C ASN A 204 11.93 -1.93 -21.93
N GLY A 205 12.81 -1.18 -21.28
CA GLY A 205 13.94 -0.47 -21.91
C GLY A 205 13.59 0.87 -22.56
N ASP A 206 12.32 1.24 -22.65
CA ASP A 206 11.93 2.55 -23.20
C ASP A 206 12.19 3.68 -22.19
N LEU A 207 12.52 4.86 -22.71
CA LEU A 207 12.70 6.10 -21.93
C LEU A 207 13.67 5.94 -20.73
N LYS A 208 14.71 5.14 -20.89
CA LYS A 208 15.64 4.76 -19.82
C LYS A 208 16.16 5.97 -19.03
N GLU A 209 16.63 7.01 -19.71
CA GLU A 209 17.18 8.21 -19.06
C GLU A 209 16.13 8.94 -18.24
N VAL A 210 14.89 9.00 -18.73
CA VAL A 210 13.75 9.61 -18.02
C VAL A 210 13.40 8.79 -16.78
N MET A 211 13.33 7.48 -16.92
CA MET A 211 13.03 6.59 -15.79
C MET A 211 14.11 6.66 -14.71
N GLU A 212 15.38 6.65 -15.08
CA GLU A 212 16.51 6.77 -14.14
C GLU A 212 16.51 8.11 -13.40
N ALA A 213 16.16 9.21 -14.08
CA ALA A 213 16.07 10.53 -13.47
C ALA A 213 14.91 10.69 -12.48
N LEU A 214 13.81 9.95 -12.70
CA LEU A 214 12.62 10.02 -11.87
C LEU A 214 12.63 9.03 -10.70
N ASP A 215 13.42 7.95 -10.78
CA ASP A 215 13.35 6.84 -9.86
C ASP A 215 13.93 7.15 -8.49
N ASP A 216 13.09 7.25 -7.46
CA ASP A 216 13.53 7.36 -6.07
C ASP A 216 13.93 5.99 -5.51
N LYS A 217 15.21 5.82 -5.24
CA LYS A 217 15.79 4.53 -4.80
C LYS A 217 15.21 4.03 -3.48
N ALA A 218 14.92 4.92 -2.54
CA ALA A 218 14.33 4.55 -1.26
C ALA A 218 12.90 4.05 -1.42
N ALA A 219 12.10 4.78 -2.19
CA ALA A 219 10.73 4.39 -2.50
C ALA A 219 10.70 3.08 -3.32
N ARG A 220 11.65 2.89 -4.24
CA ARG A 220 11.82 1.66 -5.04
C ARG A 220 12.05 0.45 -4.14
N VAL A 221 13.05 0.51 -3.29
CA VAL A 221 13.35 -0.60 -2.36
C VAL A 221 12.15 -0.88 -1.47
N CYS A 222 11.52 0.14 -0.88
CA CYS A 222 10.33 -0.05 -0.07
C CYS A 222 9.19 -0.72 -0.85
N LEU A 223 8.90 -0.27 -2.07
CA LEU A 223 7.86 -0.85 -2.91
C LEU A 223 8.11 -2.31 -3.24
N GLU A 224 9.32 -2.65 -3.68
CA GLU A 224 9.68 -4.02 -4.08
C GLU A 224 9.56 -4.98 -2.89
N VAL A 225 10.02 -4.57 -1.71
CA VAL A 225 9.91 -5.36 -0.48
C VAL A 225 8.46 -5.57 -0.05
N GLU A 226 7.65 -4.51 -0.09
CA GLU A 226 6.23 -4.60 0.24
C GLU A 226 5.49 -5.50 -0.74
N ARG A 227 5.82 -5.43 -2.04
CA ARG A 227 5.25 -6.31 -3.08
C ARG A 227 5.72 -7.75 -2.91
N GLU A 228 7.00 -7.98 -2.59
CA GLU A 228 7.53 -9.32 -2.35
C GLU A 228 6.88 -9.99 -1.15
N PHE A 229 6.66 -9.23 -0.06
CA PHE A 229 5.88 -9.73 1.07
C PHE A 229 4.49 -10.22 0.64
N LEU A 230 3.75 -9.43 -0.14
CA LEU A 230 2.44 -9.84 -0.65
C LEU A 230 2.53 -11.07 -1.57
N ARG A 231 3.55 -11.14 -2.43
CA ARG A 231 3.79 -12.27 -3.34
C ARG A 231 4.06 -13.56 -2.56
N SER A 232 4.85 -13.48 -1.50
CA SER A 232 5.22 -14.61 -0.64
C SER A 232 4.09 -15.12 0.26
N LEU A 233 3.00 -14.36 0.42
CA LEU A 233 1.78 -14.80 1.10
C LEU A 233 0.87 -15.70 0.23
N ASP A 234 1.42 -16.33 -0.82
CA ASP A 234 0.76 -17.27 -1.75
C ASP A 234 -0.32 -16.64 -2.63
N GLY A 235 -0.17 -15.37 -2.94
CA GLY A 235 -0.98 -14.73 -3.97
C GLY A 235 -2.49 -14.84 -3.74
N SER A 236 -2.95 -15.17 -2.53
CA SER A 236 -4.37 -15.10 -2.22
C SER A 236 -4.76 -13.62 -2.23
N CYS A 237 -5.04 -13.12 -3.43
CA CYS A 237 -5.46 -11.73 -3.70
C CYS A 237 -6.68 -11.30 -2.85
N ASN A 238 -7.26 -12.22 -2.09
CA ASN A 238 -8.45 -12.04 -1.30
C ASN A 238 -8.18 -11.98 0.21
N ALA A 239 -7.00 -12.41 0.70
CA ALA A 239 -6.71 -12.33 2.13
C ALA A 239 -6.34 -10.89 2.52
N PRO A 240 -6.89 -10.37 3.63
CA PRO A 240 -6.54 -9.05 4.12
C PRO A 240 -5.06 -9.00 4.50
N CYS A 241 -4.30 -8.15 3.81
CA CYS A 241 -2.88 -7.96 4.07
C CYS A 241 -2.50 -6.48 4.01
N GLY A 242 -1.46 -6.14 4.75
CA GLY A 242 -0.83 -4.83 4.76
C GLY A 242 0.69 -4.99 4.83
N ALA A 243 1.41 -4.05 4.22
CA ALA A 243 2.86 -4.01 4.25
C ALA A 243 3.35 -2.57 4.28
N HIS A 244 4.32 -2.31 5.14
CA HIS A 244 4.94 -1.00 5.24
C HIS A 244 6.42 -1.13 5.53
N CYS A 245 7.22 -0.61 4.62
CA CYS A 245 8.67 -0.55 4.69
C CYS A 245 9.14 0.88 4.92
N ILE A 246 10.13 1.05 5.76
CA ILE A 246 10.87 2.29 5.97
C ILE A 246 12.36 1.97 5.80
N ILE A 247 13.04 2.73 4.97
CA ILE A 247 14.48 2.70 4.85
C ILE A 247 15.05 4.06 5.25
N SER A 248 16.05 4.05 6.13
CA SER A 248 16.81 5.22 6.56
C SER A 248 18.31 4.99 6.28
N ARG A 249 19.15 5.98 6.61
CA ARG A 249 20.59 5.84 6.46
C ARG A 249 21.18 4.66 7.23
N GLU A 250 20.61 4.34 8.38
CA GLU A 250 21.18 3.36 9.32
C GLU A 250 20.31 2.11 9.48
N ASN A 251 19.01 2.22 9.27
CA ASN A 251 18.08 1.17 9.62
C ASN A 251 17.12 0.85 8.49
N PHE A 252 16.73 -0.40 8.49
CA PHE A 252 15.66 -0.96 7.74
C PHE A 252 14.54 -1.37 8.71
N GLU A 253 13.31 -0.94 8.47
CA GLU A 253 12.16 -1.33 9.28
C GLU A 253 11.04 -1.81 8.35
N PHE A 254 10.52 -2.99 8.62
CA PHE A 254 9.43 -3.55 7.87
C PHE A 254 8.33 -4.05 8.81
N ARG A 255 7.09 -3.76 8.45
CA ARG A 255 5.88 -4.18 9.17
C ARG A 255 4.94 -4.88 8.23
N GLY A 256 4.45 -6.03 8.65
CA GLY A 256 3.46 -6.80 7.93
C GLY A 256 2.20 -7.02 8.77
N MET A 257 1.08 -7.10 8.09
CA MET A 257 -0.20 -7.56 8.63
C MET A 257 -0.77 -8.59 7.67
N TYR A 258 -1.27 -9.69 8.21
CA TYR A 258 -1.88 -10.75 7.43
C TYR A 258 -2.99 -11.45 8.22
N ALA A 259 -4.12 -11.72 7.58
CA ALA A 259 -5.20 -12.51 8.14
C ALA A 259 -5.50 -13.67 7.18
N ALA A 260 -4.92 -14.84 7.44
CA ALA A 260 -5.06 -16.03 6.61
C ALA A 260 -6.51 -16.51 6.54
N ASP A 261 -7.22 -16.46 7.66
CA ASP A 261 -8.63 -16.83 7.81
C ASP A 261 -9.62 -15.73 7.37
N GLY A 262 -9.09 -14.55 7.00
CA GLY A 262 -9.91 -13.40 6.64
C GLY A 262 -10.48 -12.61 7.83
N GLU A 263 -10.27 -13.06 9.07
CA GLU A 263 -10.91 -12.49 10.26
C GLU A 263 -9.92 -12.05 11.35
N ASN A 264 -8.85 -12.82 11.58
CA ASN A 264 -7.93 -12.64 12.69
C ASN A 264 -6.57 -12.11 12.19
N PRO A 265 -6.35 -10.79 12.17
CA PRO A 265 -5.10 -10.24 11.66
C PRO A 265 -3.94 -10.49 12.63
N LYS A 266 -2.88 -11.07 12.10
CA LYS A 266 -1.57 -11.19 12.75
C LYS A 266 -0.68 -10.04 12.29
N TYR A 267 0.20 -9.59 13.18
CA TYR A 267 1.12 -8.49 12.91
C TYR A 267 2.53 -8.92 13.23
N ALA A 268 3.47 -8.52 12.37
CA ALA A 268 4.87 -8.72 12.64
C ALA A 268 5.69 -7.49 12.23
N LYS A 269 6.80 -7.25 12.94
CA LYS A 269 7.72 -6.15 12.72
C LYS A 269 9.15 -6.65 12.78
N ILE A 270 9.96 -6.24 11.80
CA ILE A 270 11.39 -6.47 11.79
C ILE A 270 12.09 -5.11 11.70
N LYS A 271 13.14 -4.93 12.48
CA LYS A 271 14.06 -3.80 12.38
C LYS A 271 15.48 -4.32 12.37
N GLU A 272 16.21 -4.03 11.30
CA GLU A 272 17.62 -4.40 11.17
C GLU A 272 18.46 -3.17 10.81
N ARG A 273 19.74 -3.21 11.19
CA ARG A 273 20.71 -2.21 10.78
C ARG A 273 21.10 -2.48 9.32
N ARG A 274 21.18 -1.42 8.51
CA ARG A 274 21.69 -1.54 7.14
C ARG A 274 23.19 -1.86 7.18
N GLU A 275 23.60 -2.85 6.41
CA GLU A 275 25.03 -3.22 6.29
C GLU A 275 25.85 -2.10 5.65
N ALA A 276 25.26 -1.40 4.69
CA ALA A 276 25.85 -0.25 4.00
C ALA A 276 25.47 1.10 4.64
N ALA A 277 25.42 1.18 5.95
CA ALA A 277 25.01 2.39 6.68
C ALA A 277 25.79 3.64 6.22
N GLY A 278 25.05 4.70 5.90
CA GLY A 278 25.63 5.97 5.45
C GLY A 278 25.96 6.05 3.94
N VAL A 279 25.85 4.95 3.22
CA VAL A 279 26.04 4.90 1.75
C VAL A 279 24.70 5.11 1.03
N ASN A 280 24.75 5.48 -0.26
CA ASN A 280 23.56 5.55 -1.10
C ASN A 280 22.86 4.17 -1.16
N ILE A 281 21.54 4.19 -1.27
CA ILE A 281 20.73 2.99 -1.40
C ILE A 281 21.08 2.27 -2.72
N ASN A 282 21.31 0.97 -2.65
CA ASN A 282 21.79 0.15 -3.76
C ASN A 282 21.07 -1.23 -3.83
N ASP A 283 21.49 -2.07 -4.77
CA ASP A 283 20.90 -3.39 -5.01
C ASP A 283 21.10 -4.38 -3.84
N ASP A 284 22.14 -4.21 -3.02
CA ASP A 284 22.35 -5.06 -1.84
C ASP A 284 21.38 -4.69 -0.72
N ASP A 285 21.03 -3.42 -0.58
CA ASP A 285 19.93 -3.01 0.29
C ASP A 285 18.60 -3.67 -0.14
N LEU A 286 18.35 -3.77 -1.43
CA LEU A 286 17.15 -4.44 -1.95
C LEU A 286 17.17 -5.93 -1.62
N LYS A 287 18.29 -6.64 -1.80
CA LYS A 287 18.42 -8.07 -1.47
C LYS A 287 18.22 -8.32 0.02
N GLN A 288 18.85 -7.51 0.88
CA GLN A 288 18.67 -7.59 2.33
C GLN A 288 17.22 -7.40 2.70
N ALA A 289 16.57 -6.41 2.15
CA ALA A 289 15.18 -6.06 2.40
C ALA A 289 14.21 -7.17 1.95
N ILE A 290 14.41 -7.78 0.78
CA ILE A 290 13.63 -8.92 0.30
C ILE A 290 13.79 -10.12 1.24
N SER A 291 15.00 -10.39 1.71
CA SER A 291 15.26 -11.46 2.69
C SER A 291 14.47 -11.24 3.98
N LEU A 292 14.35 -9.98 4.44
CA LEU A 292 13.56 -9.62 5.62
C LEU A 292 12.06 -9.86 5.42
N ALA A 293 11.54 -9.52 4.25
CA ALA A 293 10.14 -9.78 3.92
C ALA A 293 9.83 -11.29 3.99
N GLY A 294 10.72 -12.14 3.44
CA GLY A 294 10.61 -13.59 3.53
C GLY A 294 10.62 -14.12 4.97
N LYS A 295 11.53 -13.63 5.81
CA LYS A 295 11.56 -13.97 7.26
C LYS A 295 10.24 -13.61 7.93
N LEU A 296 9.69 -12.43 7.65
CA LEU A 296 8.44 -11.97 8.23
C LEU A 296 7.24 -12.86 7.82
N VAL A 297 7.18 -13.27 6.56
CA VAL A 297 6.15 -14.20 6.06
C VAL A 297 6.20 -15.52 6.82
N ASN A 298 7.39 -16.09 7.01
CA ASN A 298 7.57 -17.33 7.75
C ASN A 298 7.07 -17.20 9.20
N ILE A 299 7.34 -16.08 9.86
CA ILE A 299 6.85 -15.79 11.20
C ILE A 299 5.32 -15.77 11.23
N LEU A 300 4.69 -15.06 10.29
CA LEU A 300 3.23 -14.95 10.23
C LEU A 300 2.51 -16.27 9.88
N LYS A 301 3.19 -17.17 9.14
CA LYS A 301 2.66 -18.50 8.79
C LYS A 301 2.89 -19.56 9.86
N SER A 302 4.00 -19.51 10.60
CA SER A 302 4.36 -20.56 11.57
C SER A 302 3.40 -20.69 12.75
N ASP A 303 2.65 -19.66 13.09
CA ASP A 303 1.65 -19.69 14.15
C ASP A 303 0.37 -20.46 13.80
N ASP A 304 0.17 -20.84 12.52
CA ASP A 304 -1.00 -21.61 12.11
C ASP A 304 -0.81 -23.13 12.35
N ASP A 305 0.44 -23.62 12.44
CA ASP A 305 0.75 -25.05 12.65
C ASP A 305 0.74 -25.49 14.14
N SER A 306 0.61 -24.56 15.09
CA SER A 306 0.73 -24.85 16.53
C SER A 306 -0.58 -25.21 17.24
N SER A 307 -1.73 -25.29 16.54
CA SER A 307 -3.01 -25.68 17.14
C SER A 307 -3.23 -27.20 17.27
N ASP A 308 -2.33 -28.02 16.69
CA ASP A 308 -2.40 -29.48 16.81
C ASP A 308 -1.01 -30.09 17.07
N LYS A 309 -0.49 -30.02 18.28
CA LYS A 309 0.39 -31.03 18.90
C LYS A 309 0.92 -30.55 20.25
N ASN A 310 0.33 -31.04 21.32
CA ASN A 310 1.04 -31.29 22.57
C ASN A 310 2.18 -32.28 22.29
N ASN A 311 3.41 -31.81 22.34
CA ASN A 311 4.54 -32.65 22.81
C ASN A 311 5.78 -31.78 23.11
N ASP A 312 6.21 -31.89 24.35
CA ASP A 312 7.48 -31.38 24.87
C ASP A 312 8.67 -31.86 24.03
N SER A 313 9.45 -30.93 23.51
CA SER A 313 10.89 -31.10 23.37
C SER A 313 11.53 -29.73 23.12
N GLU A 314 12.30 -29.28 24.12
CA GLU A 314 13.21 -28.14 24.02
C GLU A 314 14.20 -28.33 22.88
N LYS A 315 14.11 -27.52 21.82
CA LYS A 315 15.20 -27.28 20.88
C LYS A 315 15.69 -25.85 21.02
N LYS A 316 16.98 -25.72 21.35
CA LYS A 316 17.71 -24.44 21.32
C LYS A 316 17.63 -23.83 19.91
N PRO A 317 17.41 -22.52 19.78
CA PRO A 317 17.42 -21.85 18.48
C PRO A 317 18.85 -21.71 17.97
N ASP A 318 19.04 -22.03 16.69
CA ASP A 318 20.25 -21.75 15.92
C ASP A 318 20.45 -20.24 15.75
N GLU A 319 21.72 -19.82 15.78
CA GLU A 319 22.16 -18.43 15.66
C GLU A 319 21.66 -17.79 14.34
N VAL A 320 20.69 -16.88 14.43
CA VAL A 320 20.28 -15.99 13.34
C VAL A 320 20.79 -14.58 13.68
N GLY A 321 21.44 -13.97 12.70
CA GLY A 321 22.15 -12.69 12.83
C GLY A 321 21.36 -11.57 13.53
N LYS A 322 22.10 -10.62 14.09
CA LYS A 322 21.68 -9.54 15.00
C LYS A 322 20.50 -8.69 14.48
N GLY A 323 19.28 -9.16 14.64
CA GLY A 323 18.05 -8.42 14.33
C GLY A 323 17.01 -8.60 15.44
N LYS A 324 16.26 -7.54 15.74
CA LYS A 324 15.18 -7.59 16.73
C LYS A 324 13.85 -7.86 16.03
N VAL A 325 13.27 -9.03 16.29
CA VAL A 325 11.94 -9.42 15.78
C VAL A 325 10.93 -9.27 16.91
N SER A 326 9.84 -8.55 16.67
CA SER A 326 8.75 -8.44 17.64
C SER A 326 7.45 -8.96 17.02
N LEU A 327 6.88 -9.99 17.62
CA LEU A 327 5.55 -10.51 17.32
C LEU A 327 4.52 -9.82 18.21
N VAL A 328 3.46 -9.30 17.62
CA VAL A 328 2.33 -8.72 18.36
C VAL A 328 1.11 -9.58 18.09
N GLY A 329 0.77 -10.44 19.05
CA GLY A 329 -0.47 -11.22 19.00
C GLY A 329 -1.66 -10.35 19.37
N ALA A 330 -2.73 -10.38 18.58
CA ALA A 330 -4.00 -9.73 18.89
C ALA A 330 -5.03 -10.78 19.32
N GLY A 331 -5.12 -11.00 20.63
CA GLY A 331 -6.23 -11.71 21.25
C GLY A 331 -7.12 -10.73 22.04
N PRO A 332 -8.42 -11.05 22.29
CA PRO A 332 -9.29 -10.18 23.07
C PRO A 332 -8.77 -10.13 24.53
N GLY A 333 -8.14 -9.03 24.91
CA GLY A 333 -7.93 -8.66 26.30
C GLY A 333 -6.50 -8.66 26.87
N LYS A 334 -5.46 -9.12 26.17
CA LYS A 334 -4.07 -8.95 26.63
C LYS A 334 -3.12 -8.70 25.46
N ARG A 335 -2.36 -7.61 25.56
CA ARG A 335 -1.23 -7.32 24.66
C ARG A 335 0.01 -8.00 25.24
N ASP A 336 0.28 -9.23 24.87
CA ASP A 336 1.55 -9.86 25.18
C ASP A 336 2.51 -9.57 24.02
N TYR A 337 3.52 -8.74 24.31
CA TYR A 337 4.65 -8.53 23.40
C TYR A 337 5.64 -9.68 23.63
N LEU A 338 5.73 -10.57 22.67
CA LEU A 338 6.85 -11.50 22.62
C LEU A 338 8.01 -10.81 21.89
N SER A 339 9.01 -10.37 22.64
CA SER A 339 10.27 -9.92 22.05
C SER A 339 11.26 -11.08 22.11
N VAL A 340 11.69 -11.54 20.94
CA VAL A 340 12.84 -12.44 20.86
C VAL A 340 14.08 -11.55 20.69
N GLU A 341 14.89 -11.43 21.74
CA GLU A 341 16.23 -10.88 21.62
C GLU A 341 17.13 -11.98 21.08
N ALA A 342 17.52 -11.85 19.81
CA ALA A 342 18.60 -12.67 19.29
C ALA A 342 19.91 -12.14 19.86
N LEU A 343 20.56 -12.96 20.69
CA LEU A 343 21.91 -12.77 21.20
C LEU A 343 22.95 -12.89 20.08
#